data_34408657164a699ef09a4c53036765e9
#
_entry.id   34408657164a699ef09a4c53036765e9
#
_cell.length_a   1.000
_cell.length_b   1.000
_cell.length_c   1.000
_cell.angle_alpha   90.00
_cell.angle_beta   90.00
_cell.angle_gamma   90.00
#
_symmetry.space_group_name_H-M   'P 1'
#
loop_
_entity.id
_entity.type
_entity.pdbx_description
1 polymer ?
#
loop_
_entity_poly.entity_id
_entity_poly.type
_entity_poly.pdbx_seq_one_letter_code
_entity_poly.pdbx_strand_id
1 'polypeptide(L)'
;MTPRDPRSRFSAPLSEVDPEIAAVLEAELTRQRNTLEMIASENFVPRAVLEAQGSVLTNKYAEGYPGRRYYGGCEHVDVAEKLAIERAKSLFKAAYANVQPH
;
A
#
# COMPACT_ATOMS: atom_id res chain seq x y z
N MET A 1 -36.81 5.23 8.88
CA MET A 1 -35.37 5.00 8.64
C MET A 1 -35.14 5.05 7.13
N THR A 2 -34.44 6.06 6.64
CA THR A 2 -34.11 6.18 5.22
C THR A 2 -33.13 5.07 4.85
N PRO A 3 -33.37 4.27 3.81
CA PRO A 3 -32.38 3.29 3.38
C PRO A 3 -31.07 4.00 3.06
N ARG A 4 -29.97 3.58 3.65
CA ARG A 4 -28.65 4.10 3.30
C ARG A 4 -28.38 3.78 1.81
N ASP A 5 -28.02 4.80 1.06
CA ASP A 5 -27.58 4.61 -0.33
C ASP A 5 -26.43 3.60 -0.33
N PRO A 6 -26.56 2.46 -1.05
CA PRO A 6 -25.48 1.48 -1.14
C PRO A 6 -24.14 2.07 -1.56
N ARG A 7 -24.17 3.16 -2.35
CA ARG A 7 -22.95 3.86 -2.79
C ARG A 7 -22.20 4.54 -1.67
N SER A 8 -22.88 4.86 -0.55
CA SER A 8 -22.23 5.47 0.61
C SER A 8 -21.20 4.56 1.27
N ARG A 9 -21.33 3.24 1.10
CA ARG A 9 -20.38 2.27 1.65
C ARG A 9 -18.99 2.36 1.00
N PHE A 10 -18.92 2.79 -0.25
CA PHE A 10 -17.63 2.90 -0.96
C PHE A 10 -16.83 4.14 -0.57
N SER A 11 -17.49 5.14 0.00
CA SER A 11 -16.84 6.38 0.43
C SER A 11 -16.79 6.55 1.94
N ALA A 12 -17.45 5.67 2.70
CA ALA A 12 -17.44 5.74 4.15
C ALA A 12 -16.09 5.30 4.73
N PRO A 13 -15.61 5.95 5.79
CA PRO A 13 -14.38 5.54 6.46
C PRO A 13 -14.54 4.19 7.16
N LEU A 14 -13.40 3.53 7.43
CA LEU A 14 -13.38 2.23 8.10
C LEU A 14 -14.16 2.25 9.42
N SER A 15 -14.05 3.33 10.20
CA SER A 15 -14.72 3.45 11.50
C SER A 15 -16.25 3.35 11.41
N GLU A 16 -16.83 3.71 10.26
CA GLU A 16 -18.28 3.58 10.04
C GLU A 16 -18.66 2.22 9.45
N VAL A 17 -17.82 1.68 8.56
CA VAL A 17 -18.09 0.41 7.89
C VAL A 17 -17.84 -0.77 8.82
N ASP A 18 -16.74 -0.74 9.55
CA ASP A 18 -16.35 -1.81 10.46
C ASP A 18 -15.68 -1.22 11.71
N PRO A 19 -16.47 -0.80 12.70
CA PRO A 19 -15.93 -0.22 13.92
C PRO A 19 -15.09 -1.20 14.75
N GLU A 20 -15.30 -2.49 14.61
CA GLU A 20 -14.52 -3.50 15.33
C GLU A 20 -13.08 -3.53 14.82
N ILE A 21 -12.88 -3.57 13.50
CA ILE A 21 -11.54 -3.49 12.90
C ILE A 21 -10.90 -2.12 13.15
N ALA A 22 -11.66 -1.05 13.08
CA ALA A 22 -11.13 0.29 13.38
C ALA A 22 -10.56 0.35 14.81
N ALA A 23 -11.26 -0.28 15.78
CA ALA A 23 -10.78 -0.36 17.15
C ALA A 23 -9.49 -1.19 17.28
N VAL A 24 -9.35 -2.26 16.52
CA VAL A 24 -8.11 -3.05 16.46
C VAL A 24 -6.94 -2.21 15.98
N LEU A 25 -7.13 -1.44 14.90
CA LEU A 25 -6.07 -0.58 14.36
C LEU A 25 -5.64 0.48 15.37
N GLU A 26 -6.59 1.07 16.08
CA GLU A 26 -6.29 2.07 17.11
C GLU A 26 -5.56 1.46 18.31
N ALA A 27 -5.97 0.28 18.74
CA ALA A 27 -5.31 -0.47 19.81
C ALA A 27 -3.87 -0.83 19.41
N GLU A 28 -3.64 -1.27 18.17
CA GLU A 28 -2.30 -1.59 17.66
C GLU A 28 -1.42 -0.35 17.56
N LEU A 29 -1.97 0.78 17.15
CA LEU A 29 -1.23 2.04 17.15
C LEU A 29 -0.74 2.40 18.56
N THR A 30 -1.62 2.25 19.56
CA THR A 30 -1.28 2.50 20.96
C THR A 30 -0.20 1.53 21.44
N ARG A 31 -0.30 0.24 21.08
CA ARG A 31 0.71 -0.76 21.41
C ARG A 31 2.07 -0.37 20.84
N GLN A 32 2.14 -0.01 19.58
CA GLN A 32 3.38 0.38 18.93
C GLN A 32 4.00 1.63 19.55
N ARG A 33 3.20 2.60 19.96
CA ARG A 33 3.69 3.81 20.63
C ARG A 33 4.27 3.56 22.02
N ASN A 34 3.74 2.57 22.73
CA ASN A 34 4.06 2.33 24.14
C ASN A 34 4.99 1.15 24.36
N THR A 35 5.38 0.44 23.31
CA THR A 35 6.18 -0.79 23.42
C THR A 35 7.42 -0.69 22.56
N LEU A 36 8.56 -1.13 23.08
CA LEU A 36 9.77 -1.24 22.28
C LEU A 36 9.68 -2.47 21.39
N GLU A 37 9.97 -2.31 20.11
CA GLU A 37 10.00 -3.39 19.14
C GLU A 37 11.45 -3.87 18.99
N MET A 38 11.71 -5.11 19.43
CA MET A 38 13.07 -5.68 19.46
C MET A 38 13.30 -6.74 18.37
N ILE A 39 12.32 -6.93 17.48
CA ILE A 39 12.45 -7.90 16.38
C ILE A 39 13.23 -7.25 15.23
N ALA A 40 14.38 -7.81 14.88
CA ALA A 40 15.30 -7.23 13.91
C ALA A 40 14.72 -7.09 12.49
N SER A 41 13.74 -7.92 12.14
CA SER A 41 13.07 -7.89 10.83
C SER A 41 11.91 -6.92 10.73
N GLU A 42 11.56 -6.26 11.81
CA GLU A 42 10.43 -5.32 11.83
C GLU A 42 10.93 -3.88 11.90
N ASN A 43 10.22 -2.98 11.25
CA ASN A 43 10.51 -1.56 11.27
C ASN A 43 9.22 -0.75 11.17
N PHE A 44 9.27 0.48 11.66
CA PHE A 44 8.16 1.42 11.50
C PHE A 44 8.25 2.07 10.12
N VAL A 45 7.16 2.02 9.37
CA VAL A 45 7.10 2.65 8.05
C VAL A 45 6.64 4.11 8.17
N PRO A 46 7.17 5.02 7.35
CA PRO A 46 6.68 6.39 7.29
C PRO A 46 5.22 6.46 6.82
N ARG A 47 4.52 7.52 7.21
CA ARG A 47 3.15 7.75 6.77
C ARG A 47 3.00 7.70 5.24
N ALA A 48 3.97 8.24 4.50
CA ALA A 48 3.93 8.24 3.04
C ALA A 48 3.88 6.82 2.45
N VAL A 49 4.57 5.86 3.08
CA VAL A 49 4.52 4.45 2.66
C VAL A 49 3.13 3.86 2.91
N LEU A 50 2.52 4.16 4.06
CA LEU A 50 1.16 3.71 4.35
C LEU A 50 0.14 4.31 3.37
N GLU A 51 0.29 5.58 3.00
CA GLU A 51 -0.58 6.23 2.02
C GLU A 51 -0.45 5.60 0.63
N ALA A 52 0.77 5.31 0.19
CA ALA A 52 1.00 4.67 -1.11
C ALA A 52 0.41 3.26 -1.13
N GLN A 53 0.61 2.49 -0.07
CA GLN A 53 0.13 1.11 0.05
C GLN A 53 -1.40 1.04 0.10
N GLY A 54 -2.05 1.97 0.76
CA GLY A 54 -3.51 2.07 0.85
C GLY A 54 -4.15 2.92 -0.24
N SER A 55 -3.53 3.01 -1.42
CA SER A 55 -4.01 3.82 -2.53
C SER A 55 -4.83 3.04 -3.54
N VAL A 56 -5.34 3.74 -4.56
CA VAL A 56 -6.09 3.13 -5.66
C VAL A 56 -5.27 2.15 -6.51
N LEU A 57 -3.95 2.17 -6.39
CA LEU A 57 -3.09 1.16 -7.02
C LEU A 57 -3.43 -0.25 -6.54
N THR A 58 -3.99 -0.38 -5.35
CA THR A 58 -4.50 -1.65 -4.79
C THR A 58 -5.51 -2.35 -5.72
N ASN A 59 -6.24 -1.59 -6.52
CA ASN A 59 -7.26 -2.12 -7.42
C ASN A 59 -6.70 -2.71 -8.71
N LYS A 60 -5.42 -2.44 -9.03
CA LYS A 60 -4.89 -2.79 -10.34
C LYS A 60 -4.04 -4.06 -10.33
N TYR A 61 -4.49 -5.06 -11.03
CA TYR A 61 -3.69 -6.22 -11.37
C TYR A 61 -2.64 -5.83 -12.40
N ALA A 62 -1.36 -6.17 -12.14
CA ALA A 62 -0.23 -5.76 -12.97
C ALA A 62 0.77 -6.90 -13.18
N GLU A 63 0.25 -8.09 -13.52
CA GLU A 63 1.09 -9.23 -13.84
C GLU A 63 2.02 -8.94 -15.01
N GLY A 64 3.27 -9.35 -14.90
CA GLY A 64 4.32 -9.06 -15.87
C GLY A 64 5.25 -7.97 -15.38
N TYR A 65 5.84 -7.23 -16.31
CA TYR A 65 6.80 -6.16 -16.04
C TYR A 65 6.45 -4.90 -16.83
N PRO A 66 7.03 -3.74 -16.51
CA PRO A 66 6.78 -2.53 -17.27
C PRO A 66 6.97 -2.73 -18.76
N GLY A 67 5.96 -2.38 -19.55
CA GLY A 67 5.93 -2.58 -21.00
C GLY A 67 5.64 -4.02 -21.46
N ARG A 68 5.52 -4.96 -20.54
CA ARG A 68 5.27 -6.39 -20.83
C ARG A 68 4.19 -6.94 -19.90
N ARG A 69 3.00 -6.34 -19.96
CA ARG A 69 1.88 -6.72 -19.09
C ARG A 69 0.96 -7.71 -19.78
N TYR A 70 0.32 -8.55 -18.97
CA TYR A 70 -0.73 -9.44 -19.45
C TYR A 70 -2.06 -8.73 -19.64
N TYR A 71 -2.25 -7.58 -18.98
CA TYR A 71 -3.50 -6.81 -18.99
C TYR A 71 -3.24 -5.35 -19.35
N GLY A 72 -4.25 -4.71 -19.91
CA GLY A 72 -4.23 -3.27 -20.17
C GLY A 72 -4.42 -2.44 -18.91
N GLY A 73 -4.25 -1.12 -19.03
CA GLY A 73 -4.47 -0.17 -17.93
C GLY A 73 -3.32 -0.06 -16.94
N CYS A 74 -2.11 -0.45 -17.34
CA CYS A 74 -0.93 -0.45 -16.48
C CYS A 74 0.01 0.75 -16.70
N GLU A 75 -0.41 1.76 -17.46
CA GLU A 75 0.44 2.91 -17.78
C GLU A 75 0.98 3.64 -16.55
N HIS A 76 0.20 3.75 -15.49
CA HIS A 76 0.65 4.41 -14.26
C HIS A 76 1.37 3.45 -13.31
N VAL A 77 0.96 2.18 -13.24
CA VAL A 77 1.69 1.14 -12.52
C VAL A 77 3.09 0.98 -13.09
N ASP A 78 3.22 1.04 -14.41
CA ASP A 78 4.53 0.98 -15.08
C ASP A 78 5.45 2.12 -14.63
N VAL A 79 4.90 3.33 -14.46
CA VAL A 79 5.67 4.47 -13.94
C VAL A 79 6.13 4.20 -12.51
N ALA A 80 5.23 3.70 -11.65
CA ALA A 80 5.57 3.39 -10.26
C ALA A 80 6.70 2.35 -10.17
N GLU A 81 6.61 1.26 -10.95
CA GLU A 81 7.64 0.22 -10.94
C GLU A 81 8.97 0.70 -11.54
N LYS A 82 8.92 1.48 -12.62
CA LYS A 82 10.14 2.08 -13.20
C LYS A 82 10.84 3.01 -12.22
N LEU A 83 10.09 3.85 -11.50
CA LEU A 83 10.63 4.70 -10.45
C LEU A 83 11.29 3.87 -9.35
N ALA A 84 10.66 2.79 -8.92
CA ALA A 84 11.21 1.90 -7.90
C ALA A 84 12.53 1.28 -8.37
N ILE A 85 12.61 0.81 -9.61
CA ILE A 85 13.84 0.26 -10.21
C ILE A 85 14.95 1.31 -10.22
N GLU A 86 14.67 2.50 -10.74
CA GLU A 86 15.67 3.56 -10.85
C GLU A 86 16.15 4.04 -9.46
N ARG A 87 15.24 4.14 -8.51
CA ARG A 87 15.60 4.54 -7.14
C ARG A 87 16.41 3.47 -6.41
N ALA A 88 16.10 2.19 -6.62
CA ALA A 88 16.89 1.10 -6.08
C ALA A 88 18.31 1.10 -6.66
N LYS A 89 18.44 1.28 -7.98
CA LYS A 89 19.75 1.40 -8.64
C LYS A 89 20.56 2.56 -8.09
N SER A 90 19.94 3.71 -7.90
CA SER A 90 20.59 4.90 -7.36
C SER A 90 21.04 4.68 -5.90
N LEU A 91 20.15 4.13 -5.07
CA LEU A 91 20.42 3.92 -3.64
C LEU A 91 21.58 2.94 -3.41
N PHE A 92 21.59 1.84 -4.13
CA PHE A 92 22.61 0.79 -3.98
C PHE A 92 23.79 0.95 -4.95
N LYS A 93 23.80 1.97 -5.78
CA LYS A 93 24.82 2.20 -6.83
C LYS A 93 24.99 0.96 -7.72
N ALA A 94 23.87 0.35 -8.08
CA ALA A 94 23.83 -0.88 -8.88
C ALA A 94 23.54 -0.57 -10.33
N ALA A 95 24.10 -1.37 -11.24
CA ALA A 95 23.81 -1.27 -12.68
C ALA A 95 22.42 -1.82 -13.02
N TYR A 96 21.93 -2.78 -12.26
CA TYR A 96 20.67 -3.47 -12.49
C TYR A 96 19.88 -3.60 -11.20
N ALA A 97 18.56 -3.52 -11.30
CA ALA A 97 17.64 -3.81 -10.20
C ALA A 97 16.38 -4.46 -10.75
N ASN A 98 15.86 -5.42 -10.02
CA ASN A 98 14.55 -6.03 -10.28
C ASN A 98 13.62 -5.66 -9.13
N VAL A 99 12.45 -5.15 -9.45
CA VAL A 99 11.40 -4.82 -8.47
C VAL A 99 10.14 -5.54 -8.85
N GLN A 100 9.67 -6.40 -7.97
CA GLN A 100 8.43 -7.16 -8.13
C GLN A 100 7.91 -7.57 -6.76
N PRO A 101 6.59 -7.81 -6.60
CA PRO A 101 6.04 -8.19 -5.29
C PRO A 101 6.54 -9.54 -4.78
N HIS A 102 6.66 -10.50 -5.65
CA HIS A 102 7.18 -11.83 -5.33
C HIS A 102 7.83 -12.50 -6.51
#